data_f236fc434c118b881de91bd48093a37c
#
_entry.id   f236fc434c118b881de91bd48093a37c
#
_cell.length_a   1.000
_cell.length_b   1.000
_cell.length_c   1.000
_cell.angle_alpha   90.00
_cell.angle_beta   90.00
_cell.angle_gamma   90.00
#
_symmetry.space_group_name_H-M   'P 1'
#
loop_
_entity.id
_entity.type
_entity.pdbx_description
1 polymer ?
#
loop_
_entity_poly.entity_id
_entity_poly.type
_entity_poly.pdbx_seq_one_letter_code
_entity_poly.pdbx_strand_id
1 'polypeptide(L)'
;MNYTAAVITVSDKGFRGERIDTSGPAIGGILREKGWNVVYTAIVPDEREQIKAELVKCADTLGVNLVLTTGGTGFSPRDITPEATLEVIERRTPGIPEAMRSESFRITPKGCLSRAEAGIRARTLIVNLPGSEKAARENLQAVLVPVEHGVEMLLGSGSADCGEPVRPRPVKKPSPSMDAWLREAKADPSAEKIGMYLTHNGVVRKTARAQVRSGDETAAPVRGMLFSYDKEKVEAAVAETYKLDGVYYVRVWLNEGELSVGDDIMFVLVGGDIRPHAIDALQYLVGKLKTECVSEQEQN
;
A
#
# COMPACT_ATOMS: atom_id res chain seq x y z
N MET A 1 -4.87 20.14 3.39
CA MET A 1 -4.12 21.19 2.65
C MET A 1 -4.66 21.26 1.24
N ASN A 2 -4.77 22.45 0.64
CA ASN A 2 -5.29 22.60 -0.74
C ASN A 2 -4.09 22.60 -1.70
N TYR A 3 -3.71 21.42 -2.20
CA TYR A 3 -2.67 21.32 -3.22
C TYR A 3 -3.19 21.80 -4.57
N THR A 4 -2.34 22.50 -5.33
CA THR A 4 -2.67 23.00 -6.66
C THR A 4 -2.06 22.09 -7.74
N ALA A 5 -2.80 21.87 -8.81
CA ALA A 5 -2.34 21.07 -9.93
C ALA A 5 -2.63 21.72 -11.29
N ALA A 6 -1.81 21.39 -12.27
CA ALA A 6 -2.03 21.68 -13.68
C ALA A 6 -2.08 20.39 -14.49
N VAL A 7 -2.89 20.35 -15.54
CA VAL A 7 -3.00 19.24 -16.48
C VAL A 7 -2.74 19.75 -17.90
N ILE A 8 -1.75 19.16 -18.58
CA ILE A 8 -1.36 19.54 -19.93
C ILE A 8 -1.57 18.34 -20.86
N THR A 9 -2.45 18.47 -21.82
CA THR A 9 -2.64 17.47 -22.87
C THR A 9 -1.71 17.76 -24.04
N VAL A 10 -0.83 16.82 -24.36
CA VAL A 10 0.10 16.92 -25.50
C VAL A 10 -0.48 16.14 -26.67
N SER A 11 -0.97 16.83 -27.68
CA SER A 11 -1.61 16.22 -28.83
C SER A 11 -1.73 17.18 -30.01
N ASP A 12 -1.08 16.89 -31.13
CA ASP A 12 -1.25 17.62 -32.39
C ASP A 12 -2.71 17.71 -32.84
N LYS A 13 -3.43 16.57 -32.79
CA LYS A 13 -4.84 16.50 -33.21
C LYS A 13 -5.77 17.24 -32.26
N GLY A 14 -5.51 17.13 -30.95
CA GLY A 14 -6.25 17.88 -29.93
C GLY A 14 -6.06 19.37 -30.08
N PHE A 15 -4.82 19.82 -30.29
CA PHE A 15 -4.48 21.23 -30.48
C PHE A 15 -5.16 21.84 -31.72
N ARG A 16 -5.25 21.08 -32.82
CA ARG A 16 -5.96 21.54 -34.04
C ARG A 16 -7.48 21.39 -33.98
N GLY A 17 -8.02 20.86 -32.87
CA GLY A 17 -9.46 20.60 -32.75
C GLY A 17 -10.00 19.41 -33.55
N GLU A 18 -9.10 18.58 -34.08
CA GLU A 18 -9.44 17.38 -34.90
C GLU A 18 -9.83 16.18 -34.01
N ARG A 19 -9.55 16.27 -32.72
CA ARG A 19 -9.84 15.22 -31.70
C ARG A 19 -10.24 15.87 -30.38
N ILE A 20 -11.32 15.36 -29.80
CA ILE A 20 -11.74 15.77 -28.45
C ILE A 20 -10.74 15.20 -27.43
N ASP A 21 -10.26 16.04 -26.54
CA ASP A 21 -9.47 15.61 -25.40
C ASP A 21 -10.37 14.98 -24.33
N THR A 22 -10.19 13.70 -24.08
CA THR A 22 -10.88 12.97 -23.02
C THR A 22 -9.93 12.68 -21.84
N SER A 23 -8.62 12.67 -22.07
CA SER A 23 -7.61 12.31 -21.08
C SER A 23 -7.39 13.42 -20.06
N GLY A 24 -7.22 14.66 -20.51
CA GLY A 24 -7.04 15.81 -19.63
C GLY A 24 -8.19 16.01 -18.65
N PRO A 25 -9.46 16.08 -19.11
CA PRO A 25 -10.61 16.16 -18.23
C PRO A 25 -10.73 15.00 -17.25
N ALA A 26 -10.40 13.77 -17.69
CA ALA A 26 -10.43 12.58 -16.84
C ALA A 26 -9.41 12.65 -15.68
N ILE A 27 -8.16 13.06 -15.98
CA ILE A 27 -7.10 13.29 -14.99
C ILE A 27 -7.53 14.39 -14.01
N GLY A 28 -8.04 15.52 -14.55
CA GLY A 28 -8.54 16.63 -13.72
C GLY A 28 -9.70 16.22 -12.80
N GLY A 29 -10.58 15.31 -13.26
CA GLY A 29 -11.67 14.74 -12.45
C GLY A 29 -11.11 13.96 -11.25
N ILE A 30 -10.19 13.02 -11.48
CA ILE A 30 -9.56 12.22 -10.42
C ILE A 30 -8.86 13.13 -9.39
N LEU A 31 -8.12 14.14 -9.84
CA LEU A 31 -7.46 15.07 -8.93
C LEU A 31 -8.47 15.82 -8.03
N ARG A 32 -9.55 16.33 -8.62
CA ARG A 32 -10.61 17.04 -7.85
C ARG A 32 -11.31 16.14 -6.85
N GLU A 33 -11.61 14.89 -7.23
CA GLU A 33 -12.18 13.88 -6.31
C GLU A 33 -11.28 13.59 -5.11
N LYS A 34 -9.96 13.75 -5.29
CA LYS A 34 -8.95 13.61 -4.23
C LYS A 34 -8.64 14.91 -3.50
N GLY A 35 -9.39 15.98 -3.75
CA GLY A 35 -9.24 17.26 -3.05
C GLY A 35 -8.15 18.18 -3.60
N TRP A 36 -7.59 17.89 -4.79
CA TRP A 36 -6.68 18.79 -5.47
C TRP A 36 -7.41 19.93 -6.16
N ASN A 37 -6.84 21.11 -6.10
CA ASN A 37 -7.34 22.27 -6.85
C ASN A 37 -6.64 22.32 -8.22
N VAL A 38 -7.33 21.90 -9.28
CA VAL A 38 -6.84 21.99 -10.67
C VAL A 38 -7.02 23.42 -11.16
N VAL A 39 -5.96 24.20 -11.09
CA VAL A 39 -5.97 25.65 -11.38
C VAL A 39 -5.65 25.97 -12.85
N TYR A 40 -5.09 25.02 -13.59
CA TYR A 40 -4.70 25.24 -14.98
C TYR A 40 -4.88 23.98 -15.82
N THR A 41 -5.37 24.15 -17.04
CA THR A 41 -5.43 23.10 -18.06
C THR A 41 -5.06 23.69 -19.41
N ALA A 42 -4.33 22.96 -20.24
CA ALA A 42 -3.94 23.36 -21.59
C ALA A 42 -3.86 22.16 -22.53
N ILE A 43 -4.03 22.42 -23.81
CA ILE A 43 -3.71 21.48 -24.88
C ILE A 43 -2.62 22.10 -25.73
N VAL A 44 -1.51 21.39 -25.89
CA VAL A 44 -0.37 21.83 -26.70
C VAL A 44 -0.06 20.82 -27.82
N PRO A 45 0.53 21.24 -28.94
CA PRO A 45 0.96 20.29 -29.95
C PRO A 45 2.19 19.50 -29.47
N ASP A 46 2.51 18.43 -30.19
CA ASP A 46 3.72 17.61 -29.96
C ASP A 46 4.97 18.35 -30.43
N GLU A 47 5.20 19.56 -29.89
CA GLU A 47 6.34 20.45 -30.18
C GLU A 47 7.14 20.74 -28.90
N ARG A 48 8.44 20.38 -28.90
CA ARG A 48 9.33 20.42 -27.72
C ARG A 48 9.30 21.75 -27.01
N GLU A 49 9.49 22.86 -27.72
CA GLU A 49 9.58 24.19 -27.10
C GLU A 49 8.24 24.66 -26.52
N GLN A 50 7.12 24.26 -27.11
CA GLN A 50 5.81 24.59 -26.59
C GLN A 50 5.49 23.77 -25.31
N ILE A 51 5.83 22.48 -25.29
CA ILE A 51 5.70 21.64 -24.10
C ILE A 51 6.57 22.23 -22.96
N LYS A 52 7.84 22.53 -23.24
CA LYS A 52 8.75 23.14 -22.26
C LYS A 52 8.21 24.46 -21.70
N ALA A 53 7.74 25.35 -22.56
CA ALA A 53 7.18 26.64 -22.17
C ALA A 53 6.00 26.49 -21.21
N GLU A 54 5.07 25.55 -21.47
CA GLU A 54 3.94 25.31 -20.57
C GLU A 54 4.37 24.65 -19.25
N LEU A 55 5.33 23.73 -19.26
CA LEU A 55 5.88 23.14 -18.04
C LEU A 55 6.54 24.20 -17.14
N VAL A 56 7.38 25.06 -17.73
CA VAL A 56 8.05 26.16 -17.01
C VAL A 56 7.03 27.16 -16.49
N LYS A 57 6.04 27.55 -17.29
CA LYS A 57 4.95 28.43 -16.86
C LYS A 57 4.21 27.87 -15.64
N CYS A 58 3.87 26.58 -15.67
CA CYS A 58 3.17 25.94 -14.54
C CYS A 58 4.04 25.91 -13.28
N ALA A 59 5.33 25.61 -13.41
CA ALA A 59 6.24 25.49 -12.28
C ALA A 59 6.68 26.88 -11.75
N ASP A 60 7.14 27.78 -12.62
CA ASP A 60 7.82 29.00 -12.20
C ASP A 60 6.86 30.20 -12.08
N THR A 61 5.84 30.28 -12.95
CA THR A 61 4.91 31.42 -12.95
C THR A 61 3.65 31.15 -12.13
N LEU A 62 3.02 29.98 -12.33
CA LEU A 62 1.82 29.59 -11.58
C LEU A 62 2.16 28.98 -10.24
N GLY A 63 3.35 28.43 -10.06
CA GLY A 63 3.82 27.84 -8.82
C GLY A 63 2.96 26.67 -8.35
N VAL A 64 2.41 25.85 -9.28
CA VAL A 64 1.59 24.70 -8.91
C VAL A 64 2.42 23.63 -8.25
N ASN A 65 1.80 22.83 -7.40
CA ASN A 65 2.50 21.77 -6.67
C ASN A 65 2.72 20.51 -7.55
N LEU A 66 1.82 20.27 -8.49
CA LEU A 66 1.85 19.11 -9.39
C LEU A 66 1.51 19.52 -10.81
N VAL A 67 2.32 19.07 -11.79
CA VAL A 67 1.99 19.14 -13.21
C VAL A 67 1.89 17.71 -13.74
N LEU A 68 0.74 17.37 -14.30
CA LEU A 68 0.53 16.12 -15.02
C LEU A 68 0.44 16.43 -16.52
N THR A 69 1.30 15.79 -17.32
CA THR A 69 1.11 15.79 -18.76
C THR A 69 0.42 14.50 -19.21
N THR A 70 -0.33 14.51 -20.30
CA THR A 70 -0.88 13.30 -20.93
C THR A 70 -0.66 13.35 -22.42
N GLY A 71 -0.04 12.29 -22.96
CA GLY A 71 0.30 12.17 -24.38
C GLY A 71 1.78 12.35 -24.69
N GLY A 72 2.18 11.98 -25.90
CA GLY A 72 3.56 12.11 -26.41
C GLY A 72 4.61 11.27 -25.68
N THR A 73 4.22 10.14 -25.07
CA THR A 73 5.14 9.28 -24.28
C THR A 73 5.47 7.93 -24.94
N GLY A 74 5.04 7.68 -26.16
CA GLY A 74 5.27 6.44 -26.88
C GLY A 74 6.52 6.47 -27.77
N PHE A 75 6.52 5.66 -28.82
CA PHE A 75 7.63 5.48 -29.77
C PHE A 75 7.44 6.20 -31.10
N SER A 76 6.36 6.94 -31.27
CA SER A 76 6.19 7.75 -32.47
C SER A 76 7.28 8.83 -32.56
N PRO A 77 7.78 9.17 -33.76
CA PRO A 77 8.76 10.25 -33.92
C PRO A 77 8.30 11.62 -33.38
N ARG A 78 6.97 11.80 -33.24
CA ARG A 78 6.37 13.00 -32.64
C ARG A 78 6.23 12.93 -31.12
N ASP A 79 6.40 11.75 -30.51
CA ASP A 79 6.33 11.58 -29.06
C ASP A 79 7.61 12.10 -28.41
N ILE A 80 7.59 13.33 -27.94
CA ILE A 80 8.75 14.06 -27.38
C ILE A 80 8.51 14.64 -25.99
N THR A 81 7.38 14.29 -25.36
CA THR A 81 7.06 14.78 -24.01
C THR A 81 8.13 14.43 -22.97
N PRO A 82 8.70 13.20 -22.96
CA PRO A 82 9.75 12.83 -22.01
C PRO A 82 10.99 13.69 -22.17
N GLU A 83 11.44 13.95 -23.40
CA GLU A 83 12.60 14.77 -23.69
C GLU A 83 12.39 16.22 -23.25
N ALA A 84 11.22 16.79 -23.57
CA ALA A 84 10.86 18.13 -23.13
C ALA A 84 10.83 18.24 -21.59
N THR A 85 10.33 17.20 -20.92
CA THR A 85 10.31 17.15 -19.45
C THR A 85 11.69 17.07 -18.86
N LEU A 86 12.58 16.22 -19.40
CA LEU A 86 13.97 16.08 -18.94
C LEU A 86 14.77 17.38 -19.05
N GLU A 87 14.48 18.23 -20.03
CA GLU A 87 15.13 19.53 -20.19
C GLU A 87 14.63 20.59 -19.21
N VAL A 88 13.48 20.39 -18.60
CA VAL A 88 12.84 21.34 -17.68
C VAL A 88 13.12 21.00 -16.21
N ILE A 89 13.15 19.72 -15.87
CA ILE A 89 13.33 19.27 -14.49
C ILE A 89 14.77 19.46 -14.01
N GLU A 90 14.94 19.75 -12.73
CA GLU A 90 16.24 19.91 -12.05
C GLU A 90 16.70 18.59 -11.40
N ARG A 91 15.74 17.79 -10.92
CA ARG A 91 15.98 16.50 -10.24
C ARG A 91 15.02 15.46 -10.77
N ARG A 92 15.55 14.32 -11.20
CA ARG A 92 14.73 13.20 -11.68
C ARG A 92 14.10 12.43 -10.49
N THR A 93 12.89 11.89 -10.71
CA THR A 93 12.20 11.01 -9.78
C THR A 93 11.83 9.68 -10.48
N PRO A 94 12.82 8.84 -10.81
CA PRO A 94 12.64 7.68 -11.71
C PRO A 94 11.69 6.63 -11.14
N GLY A 95 11.54 6.53 -9.82
CA GLY A 95 10.66 5.57 -9.17
C GLY A 95 9.18 5.73 -9.55
N ILE A 96 8.72 6.96 -9.87
CA ILE A 96 7.33 7.20 -10.28
C ILE A 96 7.05 6.56 -11.65
N PRO A 97 7.81 6.84 -12.72
CA PRO A 97 7.61 6.18 -14.02
C PRO A 97 7.85 4.66 -13.98
N GLU A 98 8.76 4.19 -13.13
CA GLU A 98 9.00 2.75 -12.93
C GLU A 98 7.77 2.06 -12.34
N ALA A 99 7.14 2.63 -11.32
CA ALA A 99 5.90 2.12 -10.74
C ALA A 99 4.76 2.11 -11.77
N MET A 100 4.62 3.18 -12.55
CA MET A 100 3.64 3.28 -13.63
C MET A 100 3.84 2.20 -14.70
N ARG A 101 5.08 1.98 -15.15
CA ARG A 101 5.40 0.93 -16.13
C ARG A 101 5.17 -0.46 -15.57
N SER A 102 5.52 -0.70 -14.30
CA SER A 102 5.29 -1.98 -13.62
C SER A 102 3.80 -2.32 -13.58
N GLU A 103 2.95 -1.36 -13.20
CA GLU A 103 1.50 -1.57 -13.17
C GLU A 103 0.92 -1.76 -14.58
N SER A 104 1.32 -0.92 -15.54
CA SER A 104 0.90 -1.07 -16.93
C SER A 104 1.29 -2.42 -17.54
N PHE A 105 2.47 -2.96 -17.18
CA PHE A 105 2.95 -4.25 -17.68
C PHE A 105 2.11 -5.43 -17.16
N ARG A 106 1.54 -5.31 -15.96
CA ARG A 106 0.59 -6.31 -15.43
C ARG A 106 -0.71 -6.36 -16.23
N ILE A 107 -1.14 -5.20 -16.76
CA ILE A 107 -2.37 -5.08 -17.55
C ILE A 107 -2.12 -5.47 -19.00
N THR A 108 -1.00 -5.04 -19.58
CA THR A 108 -0.62 -5.33 -20.96
C THR A 108 0.90 -5.33 -21.15
N PRO A 109 1.46 -6.31 -21.90
CA PRO A 109 2.89 -6.31 -22.23
C PRO A 109 3.39 -5.03 -22.90
N LYS A 110 2.51 -4.30 -23.62
CA LYS A 110 2.84 -3.02 -24.24
C LYS A 110 3.13 -1.89 -23.25
N GLY A 111 2.79 -2.06 -21.97
CA GLY A 111 3.08 -1.09 -20.92
C GLY A 111 4.56 -0.76 -20.78
N CYS A 112 5.47 -1.69 -21.10
CA CYS A 112 6.92 -1.46 -21.07
C CYS A 112 7.41 -0.47 -22.14
N LEU A 113 6.61 -0.14 -23.14
CA LEU A 113 6.98 0.81 -24.21
C LEU A 113 6.77 2.28 -23.80
N SER A 114 6.25 2.55 -22.61
CA SER A 114 6.13 3.92 -22.10
C SER A 114 7.50 4.50 -21.76
N ARG A 115 7.83 5.64 -22.37
CA ARG A 115 9.03 6.43 -22.10
C ARG A 115 8.78 7.56 -21.10
N ALA A 116 7.62 7.51 -20.40
CA ALA A 116 7.26 8.53 -19.42
C ALA A 116 8.40 8.84 -18.44
N GLU A 117 8.58 10.11 -18.12
CA GLU A 117 9.54 10.65 -17.16
C GLU A 117 8.82 11.41 -16.05
N ALA A 118 9.51 11.57 -14.92
CA ALA A 118 9.05 12.42 -13.83
C ALA A 118 10.24 13.09 -13.13
N GLY A 119 9.98 14.27 -12.58
CA GLY A 119 11.01 15.02 -11.88
C GLY A 119 10.48 16.28 -11.22
N ILE A 120 11.38 16.95 -10.53
CA ILE A 120 11.11 18.15 -9.74
C ILE A 120 11.76 19.36 -10.42
N ARG A 121 10.98 20.43 -10.52
CA ARG A 121 11.47 21.78 -10.82
C ARG A 121 11.04 22.72 -9.71
N ALA A 122 11.99 23.37 -9.06
CA ALA A 122 11.75 24.19 -7.87
C ALA A 122 10.90 23.44 -6.81
N ARG A 123 9.64 23.80 -6.64
CA ARG A 123 8.69 23.19 -5.71
C ARG A 123 7.53 22.46 -6.40
N THR A 124 7.69 22.17 -7.69
CA THR A 124 6.69 21.50 -8.53
C THR A 124 7.15 20.10 -8.90
N LEU A 125 6.32 19.11 -8.67
CA LEU A 125 6.51 17.76 -9.20
C LEU A 125 5.86 17.70 -10.60
N ILE A 126 6.60 17.22 -11.60
CA ILE A 126 6.13 17.04 -12.99
C ILE A 126 6.13 15.55 -13.30
N VAL A 127 5.00 15.01 -13.80
CA VAL A 127 4.85 13.58 -14.15
C VAL A 127 4.19 13.44 -15.51
N ASN A 128 4.78 12.64 -16.39
CA ASN A 128 4.20 12.31 -17.68
C ASN A 128 3.28 11.09 -17.58
N LEU A 129 2.05 11.21 -18.07
CA LEU A 129 1.09 10.13 -18.18
C LEU A 129 0.89 9.69 -19.63
N PRO A 130 0.44 8.45 -19.91
CA PRO A 130 0.08 7.99 -21.25
C PRO A 130 -1.02 8.83 -21.90
N GLY A 131 -1.05 8.86 -23.23
CA GLY A 131 -2.03 9.66 -23.99
C GLY A 131 -3.44 9.06 -24.08
N SER A 132 -3.64 7.75 -23.82
CA SER A 132 -4.98 7.19 -23.77
C SER A 132 -5.64 7.40 -22.43
N GLU A 133 -6.90 7.80 -22.40
CA GLU A 133 -7.64 8.06 -21.16
C GLU A 133 -7.58 6.90 -20.19
N LYS A 134 -7.83 5.67 -20.67
CA LYS A 134 -7.78 4.47 -19.85
C LYS A 134 -6.42 4.29 -19.18
N ALA A 135 -5.33 4.33 -19.95
CA ALA A 135 -3.99 4.15 -19.42
C ALA A 135 -3.57 5.32 -18.51
N ALA A 136 -3.98 6.55 -18.81
CA ALA A 136 -3.72 7.70 -17.97
C ALA A 136 -4.38 7.57 -16.57
N ARG A 137 -5.64 7.11 -16.52
CA ARG A 137 -6.36 6.82 -15.28
C ARG A 137 -5.67 5.73 -14.46
N GLU A 138 -5.36 4.59 -15.09
CA GLU A 138 -4.71 3.45 -14.44
C GLU A 138 -3.34 3.85 -13.86
N ASN A 139 -2.53 4.56 -14.63
CA ASN A 139 -1.21 5.02 -14.20
C ASN A 139 -1.30 6.05 -13.08
N LEU A 140 -2.20 7.04 -13.18
CA LEU A 140 -2.38 8.02 -12.13
C LEU A 140 -2.84 7.37 -10.82
N GLN A 141 -3.80 6.44 -10.87
CA GLN A 141 -4.28 5.73 -9.69
C GLN A 141 -3.18 4.92 -9.01
N ALA A 142 -2.29 4.32 -9.79
CA ALA A 142 -1.16 3.54 -9.26
C ALA A 142 -0.16 4.38 -8.46
N VAL A 143 0.03 5.66 -8.83
CA VAL A 143 1.09 6.51 -8.24
C VAL A 143 0.55 7.71 -7.45
N LEU A 144 -0.75 7.93 -7.39
CA LEU A 144 -1.31 9.15 -6.78
C LEU A 144 -0.94 9.28 -5.31
N VAL A 145 -1.05 8.20 -4.53
CA VAL A 145 -0.70 8.22 -3.10
C VAL A 145 0.77 8.58 -2.86
N PRO A 146 1.77 7.92 -3.48
CA PRO A 146 3.16 8.34 -3.34
C PRO A 146 3.44 9.73 -3.92
N VAL A 147 2.74 10.17 -4.97
CA VAL A 147 2.84 11.53 -5.52
C VAL A 147 2.36 12.57 -4.50
N GLU A 148 1.23 12.35 -3.84
CA GLU A 148 0.72 13.23 -2.77
C GLU A 148 1.75 13.37 -1.65
N HIS A 149 2.28 12.26 -1.15
CA HIS A 149 3.31 12.29 -0.12
C HIS A 149 4.59 13.00 -0.58
N GLY A 150 5.03 12.75 -1.81
CA GLY A 150 6.19 13.43 -2.40
C GLY A 150 6.02 14.94 -2.49
N VAL A 151 4.82 15.42 -2.82
CA VAL A 151 4.48 16.84 -2.84
C VAL A 151 4.47 17.43 -1.42
N GLU A 152 3.95 16.72 -0.44
CA GLU A 152 4.00 17.13 0.97
C GLU A 152 5.45 17.35 1.44
N MET A 153 6.32 16.41 1.14
CA MET A 153 7.75 16.53 1.44
C MET A 153 8.38 17.73 0.73
N LEU A 154 8.06 17.92 -0.54
CA LEU A 154 8.61 19.01 -1.37
C LEU A 154 8.19 20.39 -0.85
N LEU A 155 7.03 20.50 -0.25
CA LEU A 155 6.50 21.72 0.35
C LEU A 155 7.02 21.98 1.79
N GLY A 156 7.74 21.02 2.37
CA GLY A 156 8.24 21.11 3.73
C GLY A 156 7.16 20.94 4.80
N SER A 157 5.96 20.47 4.42
CA SER A 157 4.85 20.16 5.34
C SER A 157 4.84 18.68 5.75
N GLY A 158 5.58 17.83 5.03
CA GLY A 158 5.84 16.45 5.39
C GLY A 158 7.06 16.35 6.30
N SER A 159 7.05 15.46 7.30
CA SER A 159 8.28 15.12 8.01
C SER A 159 9.27 14.54 7.01
N ALA A 160 10.55 14.95 7.07
CA ALA A 160 11.62 14.36 6.27
C ALA A 160 11.88 12.89 6.65
N ASP A 161 11.23 12.39 7.68
CA ASP A 161 11.10 10.99 7.98
C ASP A 161 10.16 10.35 6.96
N CYS A 162 10.75 9.68 5.98
CA CYS A 162 10.07 8.66 5.17
C CYS A 162 9.70 7.42 6.02
N GLY A 163 9.55 7.61 7.31
CA GLY A 163 8.86 6.66 8.17
C GLY A 163 7.41 6.63 7.71
N GLU A 164 6.88 5.42 7.56
CA GLU A 164 5.43 5.17 7.52
C GLU A 164 4.74 6.18 8.45
N PRO A 165 3.50 6.65 8.14
CA PRO A 165 2.75 7.42 9.12
C PRO A 165 2.92 6.67 10.43
N VAL A 166 3.50 7.36 11.43
CA VAL A 166 3.71 6.75 12.75
C VAL A 166 2.31 6.36 13.21
N ARG A 167 1.87 5.16 12.79
CA ARG A 167 0.83 4.48 13.54
C ARG A 167 1.40 4.48 14.93
N PRO A 168 0.70 5.04 15.93
CA PRO A 168 1.20 4.99 17.30
C PRO A 168 1.69 3.55 17.49
N ARG A 169 2.99 3.38 17.80
CA ARG A 169 3.58 2.04 17.86
C ARG A 169 2.65 1.24 18.74
N PRO A 170 2.07 0.13 18.25
CA PRO A 170 1.12 -0.62 19.03
C PRO A 170 1.80 -0.92 20.37
N VAL A 171 1.12 -0.61 21.45
CA VAL A 171 1.68 -0.83 22.79
C VAL A 171 1.40 -2.28 23.15
N LYS A 172 2.46 -2.99 23.61
CA LYS A 172 2.35 -4.35 24.13
C LYS A 172 1.15 -4.46 25.10
N LYS A 173 0.29 -5.43 24.83
CA LYS A 173 -0.90 -5.71 25.64
C LYS A 173 -0.55 -6.63 26.80
N PRO A 174 -1.22 -6.48 27.96
CA PRO A 174 -1.10 -7.47 29.02
C PRO A 174 -1.66 -8.82 28.55
N SER A 175 -0.95 -9.91 28.86
CA SER A 175 -1.39 -11.27 28.55
C SER A 175 -2.67 -11.64 29.32
N PRO A 176 -3.64 -12.30 28.68
CA PRO A 176 -4.84 -12.75 29.35
C PRO A 176 -4.53 -13.93 30.27
N SER A 177 -5.39 -14.14 31.26
CA SER A 177 -5.35 -15.35 32.10
C SER A 177 -6.07 -16.50 31.41
N MET A 178 -5.35 -17.58 31.08
CA MET A 178 -5.94 -18.79 30.49
C MET A 178 -6.94 -19.47 31.43
N ASP A 179 -6.69 -19.41 32.76
CA ASP A 179 -7.64 -19.94 33.75
C ASP A 179 -8.95 -19.16 33.75
N ALA A 180 -8.86 -17.83 33.59
CA ALA A 180 -10.06 -16.99 33.47
C ALA A 180 -10.84 -17.33 32.17
N TRP A 181 -10.14 -17.44 31.05
CA TRP A 181 -10.75 -17.80 29.78
C TRP A 181 -11.45 -19.17 29.82
N LEU A 182 -10.81 -20.15 30.42
CA LEU A 182 -11.38 -21.48 30.56
C LEU A 182 -12.62 -21.50 31.47
N ARG A 183 -12.60 -20.69 32.56
CA ARG A 183 -13.80 -20.54 33.42
C ARG A 183 -14.95 -19.88 32.68
N GLU A 184 -14.67 -18.82 31.92
CA GLU A 184 -15.66 -18.12 31.10
C GLU A 184 -16.23 -19.06 30.01
N ALA A 185 -15.35 -19.80 29.31
CA ALA A 185 -15.79 -20.75 28.28
C ALA A 185 -16.69 -21.89 28.86
N LYS A 186 -16.40 -22.34 30.07
CA LYS A 186 -17.24 -23.35 30.76
C LYS A 186 -18.57 -22.80 31.31
N ALA A 187 -18.68 -21.48 31.40
CA ALA A 187 -19.91 -20.78 31.77
C ALA A 187 -20.73 -20.33 30.54
N ASP A 188 -20.19 -20.51 29.32
CA ASP A 188 -20.89 -20.19 28.08
C ASP A 188 -22.07 -21.12 27.84
N PRO A 189 -23.17 -20.62 27.26
CA PRO A 189 -24.34 -21.47 26.95
C PRO A 189 -24.04 -22.68 26.04
N SER A 190 -22.98 -22.62 25.23
CA SER A 190 -22.55 -23.72 24.36
C SER A 190 -21.75 -24.81 25.10
N ALA A 191 -21.37 -24.59 26.37
CA ALA A 191 -20.49 -25.49 27.12
C ALA A 191 -21.05 -26.92 27.23
N GLU A 192 -22.38 -27.07 27.26
CA GLU A 192 -23.07 -28.40 27.31
C GLU A 192 -22.77 -29.27 26.09
N LYS A 193 -22.37 -28.66 24.94
CA LYS A 193 -22.01 -29.35 23.69
C LYS A 193 -20.52 -29.62 23.56
N ILE A 194 -19.70 -29.10 24.49
CA ILE A 194 -18.26 -29.15 24.38
C ILE A 194 -17.71 -30.28 25.23
N GLY A 195 -17.11 -31.27 24.57
CA GLY A 195 -16.40 -32.36 25.20
C GLY A 195 -14.91 -32.08 25.47
N MET A 196 -14.33 -31.08 24.81
CA MET A 196 -12.92 -30.78 24.91
C MET A 196 -12.59 -29.29 24.65
N TYR A 197 -11.71 -28.75 25.46
CA TYR A 197 -11.09 -27.44 25.22
C TYR A 197 -9.61 -27.62 24.90
N LEU A 198 -9.11 -26.91 23.87
CA LEU A 198 -7.70 -26.84 23.53
C LEU A 198 -7.23 -25.39 23.56
N THR A 199 -6.04 -25.21 24.11
CA THR A 199 -5.38 -23.92 24.18
C THR A 199 -4.08 -23.91 23.42
N HIS A 200 -3.77 -22.79 22.78
CA HIS A 200 -2.48 -22.52 22.14
C HIS A 200 -1.91 -21.22 22.70
N ASN A 201 -0.68 -21.26 23.17
CA ASN A 201 0.09 -20.07 23.51
C ASN A 201 1.34 -20.00 22.62
N GLY A 202 1.45 -18.98 21.80
CA GLY A 202 2.65 -18.65 21.05
C GLY A 202 3.49 -17.62 21.81
N VAL A 203 4.80 -17.84 21.91
CA VAL A 203 5.74 -16.96 22.61
C VAL A 203 6.91 -16.57 21.70
N VAL A 204 7.54 -15.41 21.95
CA VAL A 204 8.76 -14.98 21.28
C VAL A 204 9.93 -15.84 21.76
N ARG A 205 10.54 -16.59 20.85
CA ARG A 205 11.69 -17.44 21.18
C ARG A 205 13.01 -16.78 20.79
N LYS A 206 14.10 -17.12 21.46
CA LYS A 206 15.45 -16.64 21.16
C LYS A 206 16.03 -17.24 19.87
N THR A 207 15.56 -18.42 19.46
CA THR A 207 16.03 -19.13 18.27
C THR A 207 15.38 -18.51 17.02
N ALA A 208 16.19 -18.04 16.07
CA ALA A 208 15.70 -17.44 14.84
C ALA A 208 14.87 -18.42 14.00
N ARG A 209 13.89 -17.88 13.25
CA ARG A 209 13.03 -18.69 12.36
C ARG A 209 13.84 -19.42 11.29
N ALA A 210 14.88 -18.78 10.73
CA ALA A 210 15.78 -19.39 9.76
C ALA A 210 16.49 -20.64 10.33
N GLN A 211 16.94 -20.58 11.59
CA GLN A 211 17.57 -21.71 12.24
C GLN A 211 16.61 -22.91 12.39
N VAL A 212 15.36 -22.67 12.77
CA VAL A 212 14.39 -23.75 13.01
C VAL A 212 13.80 -24.32 11.72
N ARG A 213 13.58 -23.48 10.68
CA ARG A 213 12.94 -23.93 9.44
C ARG A 213 13.90 -24.42 8.38
N SER A 214 15.09 -23.81 8.30
CA SER A 214 16.08 -24.10 7.25
C SER A 214 17.39 -24.67 7.80
N GLY A 215 17.51 -24.87 9.12
CA GLY A 215 18.74 -25.40 9.73
C GLY A 215 19.93 -24.44 9.68
N ASP A 216 19.70 -23.15 9.46
CA ASP A 216 20.76 -22.13 9.38
C ASP A 216 21.32 -21.84 10.77
N GLU A 217 22.37 -22.54 11.16
CA GLU A 217 23.06 -22.35 12.43
C GLU A 217 23.81 -21.01 12.53
N THR A 218 23.95 -20.28 11.43
CA THR A 218 24.64 -18.98 11.38
C THR A 218 23.71 -17.82 11.68
N ALA A 219 22.40 -18.06 11.71
CA ALA A 219 21.39 -17.03 11.99
C ALA A 219 21.60 -16.40 13.38
N ALA A 220 21.65 -15.07 13.43
CA ALA A 220 21.81 -14.36 14.70
C ALA A 220 20.63 -14.62 15.65
N PRO A 221 20.87 -14.70 16.97
CA PRO A 221 19.80 -14.93 17.93
C PRO A 221 18.82 -13.75 17.98
N VAL A 222 17.55 -14.05 18.09
CA VAL A 222 16.46 -13.07 18.19
C VAL A 222 16.54 -12.38 19.55
N ARG A 223 16.46 -11.04 19.57
CA ARG A 223 16.39 -10.20 20.78
C ARG A 223 14.96 -9.78 21.08
N GLY A 224 14.14 -9.67 20.07
CA GLY A 224 12.74 -9.27 20.15
C GLY A 224 12.00 -9.49 18.85
N MET A 225 10.76 -9.04 18.82
CA MET A 225 9.89 -9.15 17.65
C MET A 225 8.99 -7.91 17.57
N LEU A 226 8.88 -7.32 16.38
CA LEU A 226 7.80 -6.39 16.10
C LEU A 226 6.59 -7.19 15.60
N PHE A 227 5.46 -7.07 16.29
CA PHE A 227 4.26 -7.83 16.03
C PHE A 227 3.05 -6.92 15.79
N SER A 228 2.28 -7.21 14.76
CA SER A 228 1.03 -6.53 14.47
C SER A 228 0.04 -7.48 13.80
N TYR A 229 -1.23 -7.10 13.76
CA TYR A 229 -2.28 -7.91 13.14
C TYR A 229 -3.37 -7.05 12.52
N ASP A 230 -4.09 -7.64 11.57
CA ASP A 230 -5.27 -7.09 10.93
C ASP A 230 -6.52 -7.59 11.64
N LYS A 231 -7.23 -6.68 12.30
CA LYS A 231 -8.39 -7.03 13.14
C LYS A 231 -9.53 -7.64 12.32
N GLU A 232 -9.81 -7.11 11.13
CA GLU A 232 -10.91 -7.59 10.28
C GLU A 232 -10.64 -9.02 9.80
N LYS A 233 -9.37 -9.31 9.43
CA LYS A 233 -8.97 -10.68 9.04
C LYS A 233 -9.04 -11.66 10.21
N VAL A 234 -8.70 -11.24 11.42
CA VAL A 234 -8.82 -12.07 12.62
C VAL A 234 -10.28 -12.39 12.91
N GLU A 235 -11.18 -11.40 12.85
CA GLU A 235 -12.62 -11.60 13.03
C GLU A 235 -13.19 -12.55 11.97
N ALA A 236 -12.77 -12.41 10.70
CA ALA A 236 -13.16 -13.32 9.63
C ALA A 236 -12.64 -14.75 9.88
N ALA A 237 -11.39 -14.92 10.28
CA ALA A 237 -10.82 -16.23 10.58
C ALA A 237 -11.55 -16.94 11.75
N VAL A 238 -11.93 -16.20 12.80
CA VAL A 238 -12.74 -16.70 13.90
C VAL A 238 -14.12 -17.13 13.40
N ALA A 239 -14.78 -16.29 12.61
CA ALA A 239 -16.10 -16.60 12.06
C ALA A 239 -16.09 -17.84 11.14
N GLU A 240 -15.02 -18.03 10.37
CA GLU A 240 -14.85 -19.24 9.55
C GLU A 240 -14.58 -20.48 10.41
N THR A 241 -13.83 -20.35 11.49
CA THR A 241 -13.57 -21.47 12.41
C THR A 241 -14.86 -21.97 13.07
N TYR A 242 -15.79 -21.08 13.39
CA TYR A 242 -17.11 -21.48 13.89
C TYR A 242 -17.96 -22.27 12.88
N LYS A 243 -17.62 -22.25 11.59
CA LYS A 243 -18.32 -23.05 10.56
C LYS A 243 -17.82 -24.48 10.45
N LEU A 244 -16.72 -24.80 11.12
CA LEU A 244 -16.18 -26.16 11.14
C LEU A 244 -17.06 -27.08 12.02
N ASP A 245 -17.16 -28.32 11.62
CA ASP A 245 -17.98 -29.30 12.31
C ASP A 245 -17.54 -29.49 13.77
N GLY A 246 -18.50 -29.47 14.67
CA GLY A 246 -18.28 -29.74 16.08
C GLY A 246 -17.54 -28.64 16.86
N VAL A 247 -17.42 -27.42 16.31
CA VAL A 247 -16.78 -26.27 16.98
C VAL A 247 -17.88 -25.39 17.59
N TYR A 248 -17.80 -25.15 18.91
CA TYR A 248 -18.81 -24.40 19.65
C TYR A 248 -18.27 -23.20 20.40
N TYR A 249 -16.96 -23.11 20.63
CA TYR A 249 -16.33 -21.98 21.30
C TYR A 249 -14.97 -21.65 20.68
N VAL A 250 -14.75 -20.37 20.35
CA VAL A 250 -13.48 -19.87 19.83
C VAL A 250 -13.16 -18.53 20.46
N ARG A 251 -11.96 -18.39 21.01
CA ARG A 251 -11.45 -17.12 21.53
C ARG A 251 -10.01 -16.91 21.10
N VAL A 252 -9.70 -15.70 20.64
CA VAL A 252 -8.37 -15.31 20.18
C VAL A 252 -7.95 -14.03 20.88
N TRP A 253 -6.71 -13.98 21.30
CA TRP A 253 -6.01 -12.78 21.71
C TRP A 253 -4.68 -12.72 20.98
N LEU A 254 -4.37 -11.57 20.41
CA LEU A 254 -3.10 -11.29 19.75
C LEU A 254 -2.47 -10.07 20.42
N ASN A 255 -1.17 -10.16 20.67
CA ASN A 255 -0.38 -9.04 21.13
C ASN A 255 -0.12 -8.04 20.01
N GLU A 256 0.53 -6.94 20.31
CA GLU A 256 0.99 -5.96 19.33
C GLU A 256 2.17 -5.16 19.88
N GLY A 257 2.93 -4.52 18.98
CA GLY A 257 4.09 -3.71 19.35
C GLY A 257 5.40 -4.47 19.42
N GLU A 258 6.34 -3.92 20.19
CA GLU A 258 7.65 -4.52 20.40
C GLU A 258 7.57 -5.54 21.54
N LEU A 259 7.86 -6.80 21.22
CA LEU A 259 7.83 -7.93 22.13
C LEU A 259 9.25 -8.41 22.41
N SER A 260 9.55 -8.70 23.66
CA SER A 260 10.80 -9.29 24.09
C SER A 260 10.75 -10.82 24.03
N VAL A 261 11.91 -11.47 24.02
CA VAL A 261 11.99 -12.95 24.15
C VAL A 261 11.29 -13.38 25.43
N GLY A 262 10.39 -14.36 25.31
CA GLY A 262 9.54 -14.86 26.39
C GLY A 262 8.16 -14.21 26.47
N ASP A 263 7.92 -13.12 25.73
CA ASP A 263 6.61 -12.49 25.69
C ASP A 263 5.60 -13.33 24.90
N ASP A 264 4.34 -13.27 25.33
CA ASP A 264 3.24 -13.92 24.63
C ASP A 264 2.91 -13.18 23.32
N ILE A 265 2.83 -13.92 22.23
CA ILE A 265 2.44 -13.42 20.92
C ILE A 265 0.94 -13.57 20.71
N MET A 266 0.42 -14.74 21.06
CA MET A 266 -1.00 -15.08 20.88
C MET A 266 -1.48 -16.11 21.91
N PHE A 267 -2.75 -16.00 22.24
CA PHE A 267 -3.52 -17.05 22.88
C PHE A 267 -4.72 -17.42 22.02
N VAL A 268 -4.95 -18.71 21.89
CA VAL A 268 -6.15 -19.26 21.22
C VAL A 268 -6.77 -20.32 22.11
N LEU A 269 -8.09 -20.24 22.31
CA LEU A 269 -8.89 -21.24 23.00
C LEU A 269 -9.98 -21.73 22.04
N VAL A 270 -10.02 -23.03 21.81
CA VAL A 270 -11.06 -23.70 20.99
C VAL A 270 -11.79 -24.72 21.85
N GLY A 271 -13.13 -24.72 21.81
CA GLY A 271 -13.98 -25.70 22.39
C GLY A 271 -14.72 -26.51 21.31
N GLY A 272 -14.52 -27.81 21.29
CA GLY A 272 -15.18 -28.73 20.34
C GLY A 272 -15.84 -29.92 21.05
N ASP A 273 -16.76 -30.63 20.32
CA ASP A 273 -17.47 -31.77 20.83
C ASP A 273 -16.56 -32.97 21.06
N ILE A 274 -15.71 -33.33 20.09
CA ILE A 274 -14.77 -34.43 20.15
C ILE A 274 -13.33 -33.95 19.82
N ARG A 275 -12.37 -34.80 20.20
CA ARG A 275 -10.92 -34.47 20.03
C ARG A 275 -10.53 -34.11 18.60
N PRO A 276 -10.88 -34.83 17.53
CA PRO A 276 -10.50 -34.48 16.17
C PRO A 276 -10.99 -33.09 15.78
N HIS A 277 -12.25 -32.76 16.02
CA HIS A 277 -12.80 -31.44 15.65
C HIS A 277 -12.08 -30.29 16.36
N ALA A 278 -11.79 -30.43 17.66
CA ALA A 278 -11.06 -29.39 18.39
C ALA A 278 -9.62 -29.25 17.92
N ILE A 279 -8.92 -30.35 17.57
CA ILE A 279 -7.56 -30.31 17.03
C ILE A 279 -7.53 -29.66 15.66
N ASP A 280 -8.38 -30.10 14.75
CA ASP A 280 -8.45 -29.59 13.37
C ASP A 280 -8.81 -28.11 13.35
N ALA A 281 -9.77 -27.69 14.17
CA ALA A 281 -10.14 -26.29 14.32
C ALA A 281 -8.99 -25.43 14.87
N LEU A 282 -8.26 -25.91 15.86
CA LEU A 282 -7.10 -25.20 16.40
C LEU A 282 -5.99 -25.06 15.36
N GLN A 283 -5.67 -26.13 14.63
CA GLN A 283 -4.65 -26.09 13.57
C GLN A 283 -5.06 -25.15 12.43
N TYR A 284 -6.30 -25.22 11.99
CA TYR A 284 -6.86 -24.36 10.98
C TYR A 284 -6.73 -22.88 11.38
N LEU A 285 -7.25 -22.54 12.57
CA LEU A 285 -7.25 -21.15 13.04
C LEU A 285 -5.85 -20.60 13.24
N VAL A 286 -4.97 -21.32 13.95
CA VAL A 286 -3.58 -20.88 14.17
C VAL A 286 -2.81 -20.76 12.86
N GLY A 287 -3.02 -21.70 11.93
CA GLY A 287 -2.46 -21.65 10.58
C GLY A 287 -2.89 -20.37 9.85
N LYS A 288 -4.18 -20.09 9.81
CA LYS A 288 -4.75 -18.92 9.14
C LYS A 288 -4.31 -17.60 9.80
N LEU A 289 -4.33 -17.53 11.13
CA LEU A 289 -3.81 -16.37 11.86
C LEU A 289 -2.37 -16.06 11.45
N LYS A 290 -1.48 -17.07 11.41
CA LYS A 290 -0.05 -16.90 11.09
C LYS A 290 0.25 -16.58 9.63
N THR A 291 -0.59 -16.99 8.70
CA THR A 291 -0.34 -16.78 7.25
C THR A 291 -1.05 -15.55 6.69
N GLU A 292 -2.21 -15.17 7.24
CA GLU A 292 -3.06 -14.16 6.62
C GLU A 292 -3.34 -12.94 7.52
N CYS A 293 -3.27 -13.11 8.85
CA CYS A 293 -3.77 -12.10 9.77
C CYS A 293 -2.67 -11.30 10.49
N VAL A 294 -1.47 -11.87 10.67
CA VAL A 294 -0.40 -11.25 11.46
C VAL A 294 0.84 -10.91 10.64
N SER A 295 1.57 -9.90 11.08
CA SER A 295 2.90 -9.55 10.61
C SER A 295 3.90 -9.75 11.75
N GLU A 296 4.93 -10.55 11.52
CA GLU A 296 5.98 -10.91 12.49
C GLU A 296 7.33 -10.52 11.90
N GLN A 297 8.04 -9.60 12.54
CA GLN A 297 9.39 -9.20 12.17
C GLN A 297 10.35 -9.44 13.34
N GLU A 298 11.22 -10.46 13.20
CA GLU A 298 12.26 -10.75 14.20
C GLU A 298 13.29 -9.61 14.24
N GLN A 299 13.71 -9.23 15.44
CA GLN A 299 14.79 -8.26 15.70
C GLN A 299 15.99 -9.03 16.24
N ASN A 300 17.12 -8.94 15.54
CA ASN A 300 18.35 -9.64 15.84
C ASN A 300 19.39 -8.74 16.53
#